data_20faeda86d5bdc94c457e6dd8db9fd84
#
_entry.id   20faeda86d5bdc94c457e6dd8db9fd84
#
_cell.length_a   1.000
_cell.length_b   1.000
_cell.length_c   1.000
_cell.angle_alpha   90.00
_cell.angle_beta   90.00
_cell.angle_gamma   90.00
#
_symmetry.space_group_name_H-M   'P 1'
#
loop_
_entity.id
_entity.type
_entity.pdbx_description
1 polymer ?
#
loop_
_entity_poly.entity_id
_entity_poly.type
_entity_poly.pdbx_seq_one_letter_code
_entity_poly.pdbx_strand_id
1 'polypeptide(L)'
;MAGRIRDEDVVLVRERAPIADVVGESVQLRPAGGGRLKGLCPFHDEKTPSFNVNPALGYYMCFGCGESGDVISFVRGTEHLSFVETVERLAQRYGVTLTYEQGNAAAGRQA
;
A
#
# COMPACT_ATOMS: atom_id res chain seq x y z
N MET A 1 16.34 11.88 14.31
CA MET A 1 15.63 10.70 13.79
C MET A 1 14.14 10.97 13.76
N ALA A 2 13.48 10.57 12.68
CA ALA A 2 12.05 10.75 12.57
C ALA A 2 11.32 9.86 13.58
N GLY A 3 10.25 10.37 14.15
CA GLY A 3 9.42 9.58 15.01
C GLY A 3 8.55 8.61 14.21
N ARG A 4 7.69 7.94 14.93
CA ARG A 4 6.76 6.99 14.33
C ARG A 4 5.59 7.75 13.70
N ILE A 5 5.16 7.31 12.53
CA ILE A 5 3.98 7.90 11.90
C ILE A 5 2.75 7.47 12.68
N ARG A 6 1.84 8.40 12.93
CA ARG A 6 0.63 8.12 13.69
C ARG A 6 -0.26 7.13 12.92
N ASP A 7 -0.87 6.20 13.66
CA ASP A 7 -1.71 5.18 13.05
C ASP A 7 -2.86 5.78 12.25
N GLU A 8 -3.45 6.86 12.75
CA GLU A 8 -4.57 7.50 12.05
C GLU A 8 -4.14 8.08 10.71
N ASP A 9 -2.89 8.53 10.60
CA ASP A 9 -2.37 9.04 9.33
C ASP A 9 -2.11 7.89 8.36
N VAL A 10 -1.66 6.76 8.87
CA VAL A 10 -1.48 5.55 8.03
C VAL A 10 -2.82 5.10 7.47
N VAL A 11 -3.86 5.09 8.30
CA VAL A 11 -5.20 4.74 7.84
C VAL A 11 -5.67 5.71 6.75
N LEU A 12 -5.42 7.00 6.95
CA LEU A 12 -5.81 8.01 5.97
C LEU A 12 -5.09 7.82 4.65
N VAL A 13 -3.80 7.47 4.68
CA VAL A 13 -3.05 7.19 3.46
C VAL A 13 -3.67 6.02 2.71
N ARG A 14 -4.01 4.94 3.43
CA ARG A 14 -4.66 3.79 2.79
C ARG A 14 -5.99 4.17 2.16
N GLU A 15 -6.75 5.03 2.81
CA GLU A 15 -8.05 5.45 2.28
C GLU A 15 -7.91 6.38 1.07
N ARG A 16 -6.88 7.22 1.07
CA ARG A 16 -6.68 8.18 -0.01
C ARG A 16 -5.97 7.60 -1.22
N ALA A 17 -5.21 6.54 -1.05
CA ALA A 17 -4.45 5.92 -2.12
C ALA A 17 -5.26 4.74 -2.69
N PRO A 18 -5.93 4.91 -3.85
CA PRO A 18 -6.77 3.84 -4.41
C PRO A 18 -5.90 2.68 -4.85
N ILE A 19 -6.13 1.50 -4.27
CA ILE A 19 -5.29 0.34 -4.56
C ILE A 19 -5.31 -0.02 -6.05
N ALA A 20 -6.46 0.08 -6.69
CA ALA A 20 -6.58 -0.25 -8.11
C ALA A 20 -5.71 0.66 -8.98
N ASP A 21 -5.65 1.95 -8.65
CA ASP A 21 -4.84 2.90 -9.40
C ASP A 21 -3.35 2.65 -9.19
N VAL A 22 -2.96 2.40 -7.94
CA VAL A 22 -1.55 2.17 -7.61
C VAL A 22 -1.06 0.86 -8.21
N VAL A 23 -1.83 -0.21 -8.05
CA VAL A 23 -1.47 -1.51 -8.62
C VAL A 23 -1.49 -1.43 -10.16
N GLY A 24 -2.46 -0.72 -10.71
CA GLY A 24 -2.61 -0.60 -12.16
C GLY A 24 -1.43 0.07 -12.87
N GLU A 25 -0.57 0.76 -12.14
CA GLU A 25 0.64 1.34 -12.71
C GLU A 25 1.69 0.28 -13.04
N SER A 26 1.66 -0.83 -12.34
CA SER A 26 2.65 -1.91 -12.51
C SER A 26 2.04 -3.18 -13.11
N VAL A 27 0.74 -3.38 -12.91
CA VAL A 27 0.04 -4.60 -13.30
C VAL A 27 -1.13 -4.22 -14.18
N GLN A 28 -1.25 -4.88 -15.33
CA GLN A 28 -2.40 -4.66 -16.19
C GLN A 28 -3.59 -5.40 -15.60
N LEU A 29 -4.52 -4.64 -15.04
CA LEU A 29 -5.69 -5.19 -14.37
C LEU A 29 -6.89 -5.24 -15.32
N ARG A 30 -7.70 -6.29 -15.15
CA ARG A 30 -8.94 -6.48 -15.92
C ARG A 30 -10.08 -6.78 -14.97
N PRO A 31 -11.31 -6.39 -15.32
CA PRO A 31 -12.46 -6.71 -14.48
C PRO A 31 -12.61 -8.22 -14.33
N ALA A 32 -12.88 -8.66 -13.10
CA ALA A 32 -13.02 -10.07 -12.78
C ALA A 32 -14.38 -10.40 -12.18
N GLY A 33 -15.34 -9.45 -12.26
CA GLY A 33 -16.67 -9.65 -11.70
C GLY A 33 -16.74 -9.19 -10.26
N GLY A 34 -17.92 -8.80 -9.83
CA GLY A 34 -18.12 -8.36 -8.45
C GLY A 34 -17.32 -7.14 -8.04
N GLY A 35 -16.95 -6.29 -8.99
CA GLY A 35 -16.13 -5.13 -8.71
C GLY A 35 -14.66 -5.43 -8.48
N ARG A 36 -14.25 -6.67 -8.64
CA ARG A 36 -12.85 -7.07 -8.45
C ARG A 36 -12.08 -6.99 -9.75
N LEU A 37 -10.76 -6.92 -9.62
CA LEU A 37 -9.84 -6.85 -10.75
C LEU A 37 -8.83 -7.98 -10.63
N LYS A 38 -8.24 -8.40 -11.76
CA LYS A 38 -7.21 -9.42 -11.71
C LYS A 38 -6.17 -9.16 -12.79
N GLY A 39 -4.98 -9.71 -12.57
CA GLY A 39 -3.86 -9.59 -13.48
C GLY A 39 -2.75 -10.55 -13.13
N LEU A 40 -1.61 -10.37 -13.78
CA LEU A 40 -0.43 -11.17 -13.49
C LEU A 40 0.28 -10.62 -12.27
N CYS A 41 0.65 -11.52 -11.36
CA CYS A 41 1.30 -11.13 -10.11
C CYS A 41 2.69 -10.56 -10.36
N PRO A 42 3.04 -9.40 -9.77
CA PRO A 42 4.38 -8.84 -9.93
C PRO A 42 5.41 -9.46 -8.98
N PHE A 43 4.96 -10.31 -8.05
CA PHE A 43 5.85 -10.90 -7.05
C PHE A 43 6.42 -12.24 -7.46
N HIS A 44 5.91 -12.84 -8.53
CA HIS A 44 6.45 -14.07 -9.06
C HIS A 44 6.07 -14.19 -10.53
N ASP A 45 6.81 -15.03 -11.27
CA ASP A 45 6.50 -15.25 -12.67
C ASP A 45 5.28 -16.16 -12.80
N GLU A 46 4.33 -15.75 -13.62
CA GLU A 46 3.16 -16.56 -13.92
C GLU A 46 2.61 -16.18 -15.28
N LYS A 47 1.91 -17.11 -15.89
CA LYS A 47 1.27 -16.88 -17.18
C LYS A 47 -0.24 -16.79 -17.06
N THR A 48 -0.79 -17.26 -15.95
CA THR A 48 -2.22 -17.24 -15.70
C THR A 48 -2.52 -16.18 -14.65
N PRO A 49 -3.46 -15.27 -14.91
CA PRO A 49 -3.77 -14.22 -13.93
C PRO A 49 -4.34 -14.81 -12.63
N SER A 50 -3.59 -14.68 -11.55
CA SER A 50 -4.05 -15.11 -10.23
C SER A 50 -3.93 -14.03 -9.19
N PHE A 51 -3.47 -12.83 -9.59
CA PHE A 51 -3.37 -11.68 -8.70
C PHE A 51 -4.69 -10.93 -8.70
N ASN A 52 -5.35 -10.89 -7.56
CA ASN A 52 -6.67 -10.29 -7.43
C ASN A 52 -6.61 -9.02 -6.59
N VAL A 53 -7.38 -8.00 -7.00
CA VAL A 53 -7.49 -6.75 -6.28
C VAL A 53 -8.96 -6.51 -5.95
N ASN A 54 -9.22 -6.15 -4.70
CA ASN A 54 -10.55 -5.79 -4.25
C ASN A 54 -10.55 -4.28 -3.92
N PRO A 55 -10.97 -3.41 -4.86
CA PRO A 55 -10.92 -1.97 -4.61
C PRO A 55 -11.83 -1.52 -3.48
N ALA A 56 -12.96 -2.19 -3.30
CA ALA A 56 -13.92 -1.80 -2.27
C ALA A 56 -13.35 -1.99 -0.87
N LEU A 57 -12.57 -3.06 -0.67
CA LEU A 57 -11.96 -3.37 0.62
C LEU A 57 -10.52 -2.89 0.71
N GLY A 58 -9.91 -2.52 -0.41
CA GLY A 58 -8.58 -1.95 -0.42
C GLY A 58 -7.47 -2.97 -0.21
N TYR A 59 -7.65 -4.20 -0.69
CA TYR A 59 -6.60 -5.19 -0.54
C TYR A 59 -6.39 -5.98 -1.84
N TYR A 60 -5.27 -6.70 -1.87
CA TYR A 60 -4.95 -7.60 -2.97
C TYR A 60 -4.61 -8.98 -2.41
N MET A 61 -4.73 -9.99 -3.25
CA MET A 61 -4.32 -11.33 -2.90
C MET A 61 -3.94 -12.10 -4.17
N CYS A 62 -2.79 -12.75 -4.14
CA CYS A 62 -2.37 -13.61 -5.23
C CYS A 62 -2.62 -15.07 -4.86
N PHE A 63 -3.49 -15.73 -5.62
CA PHE A 63 -3.77 -17.13 -5.36
C PHE A 63 -2.66 -18.06 -5.83
N GLY A 64 -1.70 -17.51 -6.60
CA GLY A 64 -0.56 -18.30 -7.06
C GLY A 64 0.55 -18.43 -6.05
N CYS A 65 0.90 -17.32 -5.37
CA CYS A 65 2.01 -17.33 -4.42
C CYS A 65 1.61 -17.00 -2.99
N GLY A 66 0.34 -16.63 -2.75
CA GLY A 66 -0.12 -16.34 -1.40
C GLY A 66 0.18 -14.93 -0.90
N GLU A 67 0.81 -14.10 -1.70
CA GLU A 67 1.06 -12.71 -1.31
C GLU A 67 -0.26 -11.96 -1.16
N SER A 68 -0.39 -11.19 -0.10
CA SER A 68 -1.60 -10.39 0.14
C SER A 68 -1.26 -9.17 0.99
N GLY A 69 -2.16 -8.20 0.98
CA GLY A 69 -1.99 -7.00 1.78
C GLY A 69 -2.78 -5.82 1.23
N ASP A 70 -2.45 -4.64 1.73
CA ASP A 70 -3.08 -3.39 1.29
C ASP A 70 -2.16 -2.65 0.32
N VAL A 71 -2.54 -1.41 -0.03
CA VAL A 71 -1.76 -0.61 -0.97
C VAL A 71 -0.35 -0.36 -0.46
N ILE A 72 -0.19 -0.20 0.84
CA ILE A 72 1.14 0.04 1.43
C ILE A 72 2.01 -1.21 1.26
N SER A 73 1.47 -2.39 1.56
CA SER A 73 2.19 -3.65 1.37
C SER A 73 2.58 -3.86 -0.08
N PHE A 74 1.70 -3.50 -1.01
CA PHE A 74 1.99 -3.66 -2.44
C PHE A 74 3.20 -2.82 -2.84
N VAL A 75 3.21 -1.53 -2.47
CA VAL A 75 4.31 -0.64 -2.85
C VAL A 75 5.61 -1.07 -2.18
N ARG A 76 5.54 -1.47 -0.91
CA ARG A 76 6.75 -1.97 -0.22
C ARG A 76 7.35 -3.17 -0.96
N GLY A 77 6.50 -4.09 -1.37
CA GLY A 77 6.97 -5.31 -2.02
C GLY A 77 7.51 -5.07 -3.42
N THR A 78 6.88 -4.18 -4.20
CA THR A 78 7.31 -3.95 -5.58
C THR A 78 8.49 -2.97 -5.68
N GLU A 79 8.60 -2.01 -4.75
CA GLU A 79 9.66 -1.00 -4.81
C GLU A 79 10.72 -1.19 -3.74
N HIS A 80 10.59 -2.23 -2.92
CA HIS A 80 11.56 -2.57 -1.88
C HIS A 80 11.82 -1.42 -0.91
N LEU A 81 10.74 -0.79 -0.47
CA LEU A 81 10.81 0.33 0.46
C LEU A 81 10.47 -0.11 1.88
N SER A 82 10.95 0.66 2.86
CA SER A 82 10.53 0.45 4.23
C SER A 82 9.09 0.92 4.39
N PHE A 83 8.47 0.56 5.51
CA PHE A 83 7.11 1.00 5.81
C PHE A 83 7.02 2.53 5.82
N VAL A 84 7.94 3.18 6.53
CA VAL A 84 7.93 4.64 6.65
C VAL A 84 8.10 5.31 5.29
N GLU A 85 9.06 4.84 4.51
CA GLU A 85 9.29 5.40 3.18
C GLU A 85 8.08 5.27 2.28
N THR A 86 7.41 4.11 2.36
CA THR A 86 6.22 3.86 1.55
C THR A 86 5.08 4.81 1.92
N VAL A 87 4.83 4.94 3.22
CA VAL A 87 3.76 5.82 3.70
C VAL A 87 4.04 7.26 3.32
N GLU A 88 5.30 7.69 3.46
CA GLU A 88 5.68 9.05 3.10
C GLU A 88 5.50 9.32 1.62
N ARG A 89 5.87 8.36 0.78
CA ARG A 89 5.72 8.50 -0.67
C ARG A 89 4.26 8.60 -1.07
N LEU A 90 3.42 7.71 -0.53
CA LEU A 90 1.99 7.73 -0.82
C LEU A 90 1.33 8.97 -0.27
N ALA A 91 1.72 9.41 0.92
CA ALA A 91 1.16 10.63 1.52
C ALA A 91 1.45 11.84 0.64
N GLN A 92 2.66 11.95 0.14
CA GLN A 92 3.04 13.05 -0.73
C GLN A 92 2.25 13.01 -2.03
N ARG A 93 2.09 11.82 -2.58
CA ARG A 93 1.41 11.65 -3.86
C ARG A 93 -0.08 11.95 -3.77
N TYR A 94 -0.73 11.56 -2.66
CA TYR A 94 -2.18 11.71 -2.51
C TYR A 94 -2.59 12.83 -1.56
N GLY A 95 -1.65 13.70 -1.21
CA GLY A 95 -1.96 14.91 -0.47
C GLY A 95 -2.33 14.71 0.99
N VAL A 96 -1.72 13.73 1.64
CA VAL A 96 -1.95 13.48 3.06
C VAL A 96 -0.81 14.09 3.86
N THR A 97 -1.15 14.86 4.88
CA THR A 97 -0.16 15.43 5.80
C THR A 97 0.10 14.44 6.91
N LEU A 98 1.35 14.05 7.08
CA LEU A 98 1.73 13.09 8.12
C LEU A 98 2.16 13.80 9.39
N THR A 99 1.77 13.21 10.52
CA THR A 99 2.20 13.66 11.85
C THR A 99 3.03 12.55 12.48
N TYR A 100 4.16 12.90 13.06
CA TYR A 100 5.05 11.94 13.66
C TYR A 100 4.96 12.02 15.17
N GLU A 101 4.85 10.85 15.84
CA GLU A 101 4.91 10.80 17.31
C GLU A 101 6.37 10.84 17.72
N GLN A 102 6.70 11.74 18.69
CA GLN A 102 8.05 11.78 19.23
C GLN A 102 8.19 10.67 20.26
N GLY A 103 9.19 9.99 20.20
CA GLY A 103 9.44 8.89 21.11
C GLY A 103 9.64 9.35 22.54
N ASN A 104 9.56 9.96 22.81
CA ASN A 104 9.74 10.34 23.77
C ASN A 104 10.10 10.97 24.11
N ALA A 105 10.04 11.24 23.92
CA ALA A 105 10.23 11.85 23.93
C ALA A 105 10.55 12.26 24.12
N ALA A 106 10.66 12.31 24.07
CA ALA A 106 10.92 12.84 24.04
C ALA A 106 11.05 13.13 23.99
N ALA A 107 11.04 13.14 23.94
CA ALA A 107 11.05 13.62 23.66
C ALA A 107 10.96 13.88 23.48
N GLY A 108 10.90 14.06 23.47
CA GLY A 108 10.68 14.54 23.22
C GLY A 108 10.32 14.82 22.97
N ARG A 109 10.27 15.30 23.06
CA ARG A 109 9.99 15.73 22.93
C ARG A 109 9.97 16.14 22.85
N GLN A 110 10.21 16.51 22.77
CA GLN A 110 10.47 16.88 22.76
C GLN A 110 10.49 17.06 23.02
N ALA A 111 10.56 17.60 23.00
CA ALA A 111 10.83 17.86 23.41
C ALA A 111 11.03 17.88 23.61
#